data_2f456f89b826602286d241388c4c8cac
#
_entry.id   2f456f89b826602286d241388c4c8cac
#
_cell.length_a   1.000
_cell.length_b   1.000
_cell.length_c   1.000
_cell.angle_alpha   90.00
_cell.angle_beta   90.00
_cell.angle_gamma   90.00
#
_symmetry.space_group_name_H-M   'P 1'
#
loop_
_entity.id
_entity.type
_entity.pdbx_description
1 polymer ?
#
loop_
_entity_poly.entity_id
_entity_poly.type
_entity_poly.pdbx_seq_one_letter_code
_entity_poly.pdbx_strand_id
1 'polypeptide(L)'
;MAGLGRDVPYRDKMAWSPLLLVVGTVLQMVLLFVAFLVMLSVPALTLDALDSAQSVVGTVAWMNGLSSFVASLLAMLIVRRRLQSVAMLVVHSAVPAAAVSAGNIVPTYTVRGWVSILAVIILATIASVVSSLVYALLLR
;
A
#
# COMPACT_ATOMS: atom_id res chain seq x y z
N MET A 1 -6.62 18.63 -47.10
CA MET A 1 -5.39 18.26 -46.34
C MET A 1 -5.83 17.54 -45.09
N ALA A 2 -5.75 16.22 -45.12
CA ALA A 2 -6.19 15.37 -44.03
C ALA A 2 -5.10 15.34 -42.97
N GLY A 3 -5.44 15.82 -41.76
CA GLY A 3 -4.58 15.73 -40.60
C GLY A 3 -4.51 14.27 -40.15
N LEU A 4 -3.36 13.67 -40.34
CA LEU A 4 -2.99 12.39 -39.79
C LEU A 4 -3.08 12.47 -38.25
N GLY A 5 -4.25 12.05 -37.71
CA GLY A 5 -4.35 11.67 -36.31
C GLY A 5 -3.38 10.52 -36.08
N ARG A 6 -2.24 10.78 -35.49
CA ARG A 6 -1.35 9.76 -34.97
C ARG A 6 -2.11 9.03 -33.86
N ASP A 7 -2.71 7.92 -34.23
CA ASP A 7 -3.18 6.94 -33.26
C ASP A 7 -1.98 6.48 -32.46
N VAL A 8 -1.82 7.04 -31.26
CA VAL A 8 -0.84 6.56 -30.30
C VAL A 8 -1.24 5.13 -29.98
N PRO A 9 -0.38 4.15 -30.27
CA PRO A 9 -0.77 2.74 -30.16
C PRO A 9 -1.21 2.44 -28.73
N TYR A 10 -2.35 1.78 -28.60
CA TYR A 10 -2.98 1.34 -27.34
C TYR A 10 -2.00 0.63 -26.38
N ARG A 11 -0.89 0.14 -26.91
CA ARG A 11 0.18 -0.56 -26.19
C ARG A 11 0.87 0.28 -25.11
N ASP A 12 0.94 1.61 -25.27
CA ASP A 12 1.61 2.50 -24.29
C ASP A 12 0.73 2.81 -23.07
N LYS A 13 -0.56 2.46 -23.12
CA LYS A 13 -1.52 2.73 -22.05
C LYS A 13 -1.45 1.73 -20.88
N MET A 14 -0.81 0.59 -21.10
CA MET A 14 -0.67 -0.48 -20.11
C MET A 14 0.77 -0.74 -19.66
N ALA A 15 1.69 0.21 -19.90
CA ALA A 15 3.07 0.02 -19.51
C ALA A 15 3.22 -0.05 -17.98
N TRP A 16 3.85 -1.13 -17.51
CA TRP A 16 4.26 -1.25 -16.12
C TRP A 16 5.22 -0.12 -15.76
N SER A 17 5.03 0.46 -14.59
CA SER A 17 5.96 1.45 -14.03
C SER A 17 6.79 0.83 -12.91
N PRO A 18 7.96 0.24 -13.22
CA PRO A 18 8.82 -0.35 -12.19
C PRO A 18 9.23 0.70 -11.15
N LEU A 19 9.39 1.94 -11.57
CA LEU A 19 9.70 3.04 -10.65
C LEU A 19 8.58 3.24 -9.61
N LEU A 20 7.31 3.20 -10.02
CA LEU A 20 6.19 3.34 -9.09
C LEU A 20 6.12 2.17 -8.11
N LEU A 21 6.40 0.95 -8.58
CA LEU A 21 6.44 -0.23 -7.71
C LEU A 21 7.58 -0.12 -6.68
N VAL A 22 8.79 0.26 -7.10
CA VAL A 22 9.94 0.41 -6.20
C VAL A 22 9.69 1.54 -5.20
N VAL A 23 9.27 2.72 -5.65
CA VAL A 23 9.00 3.86 -4.78
C VAL A 23 7.87 3.51 -3.79
N GLY A 24 6.81 2.87 -4.25
CA GLY A 24 5.71 2.43 -3.38
C GLY A 24 6.17 1.45 -2.30
N THR A 25 6.98 0.46 -2.67
CA THR A 25 7.52 -0.54 -1.73
C THR A 25 8.43 0.12 -0.70
N VAL A 26 9.37 0.96 -1.13
CA VAL A 26 10.31 1.65 -0.22
C VAL A 26 9.56 2.57 0.74
N LEU A 27 8.64 3.39 0.23
CA LEU A 27 7.83 4.27 1.07
C LEU A 27 7.03 3.49 2.10
N GLN A 28 6.41 2.38 1.70
CA GLN A 28 5.64 1.56 2.63
C GLN A 28 6.51 0.95 3.72
N MET A 29 7.70 0.44 3.39
CA MET A 29 8.65 -0.08 4.37
C MET A 29 9.08 1.00 5.37
N VAL A 30 9.43 2.20 4.87
CA VAL A 30 9.82 3.32 5.72
C VAL A 30 8.68 3.76 6.64
N LEU A 31 7.49 3.93 6.10
CA LEU A 31 6.32 4.36 6.90
C LEU A 31 5.92 3.31 7.93
N LEU A 32 5.99 2.03 7.57
CA LEU A 32 5.73 0.95 8.52
C LEU A 32 6.76 0.94 9.66
N PHE A 33 8.03 1.15 9.33
CA PHE A 33 9.10 1.25 10.34
C PHE A 33 8.88 2.46 11.25
N VAL A 34 8.55 3.62 10.69
CA VAL A 34 8.22 4.83 11.48
C VAL A 34 7.02 4.58 12.38
N ALA A 35 5.95 3.97 11.86
CA ALA A 35 4.77 3.63 12.66
C ALA A 35 5.12 2.70 13.84
N PHE A 36 6.00 1.73 13.62
CA PHE A 36 6.50 0.84 14.66
C PHE A 36 7.31 1.62 15.72
N LEU A 37 8.20 2.52 15.30
CA LEU A 37 8.95 3.35 16.25
C LEU A 37 8.04 4.27 17.08
N VAL A 38 7.03 4.86 16.45
CA VAL A 38 6.03 5.69 17.16
C VAL A 38 5.26 4.83 18.17
N MET A 39 4.83 3.65 17.80
CA MET A 39 4.17 2.73 18.73
C MET A 39 5.04 2.41 19.95
N LEU A 40 6.32 2.10 19.74
CA LEU A 40 7.26 1.81 20.84
C LEU A 40 7.54 3.03 21.71
N SER A 41 7.41 4.23 21.18
CA SER A 41 7.67 5.48 21.89
C SER A 41 6.51 5.94 22.78
N VAL A 42 5.32 5.33 22.62
CA VAL A 42 4.12 5.67 23.38
C VAL A 42 3.72 4.50 24.27
N PRO A 43 4.09 4.50 25.57
CA PRO A 43 3.87 3.36 26.47
C PRO A 43 2.40 2.88 26.53
N ALA A 44 1.45 3.80 26.51
CA ALA A 44 0.03 3.47 26.52
C ALA A 44 -0.37 2.64 25.28
N LEU A 45 0.08 3.01 24.09
CA LEU A 45 -0.20 2.26 22.86
C LEU A 45 0.45 0.87 22.88
N THR A 46 1.65 0.77 23.46
CA THR A 46 2.38 -0.51 23.55
C THR A 46 1.68 -1.48 24.51
N LEU A 47 1.26 -1.00 25.66
CA LEU A 47 0.57 -1.83 26.68
C LEU A 47 -0.77 -2.33 26.14
N ASP A 48 -1.60 -1.46 25.60
CA ASP A 48 -2.90 -1.81 25.02
C ASP A 48 -2.75 -2.76 23.82
N ALA A 49 -1.72 -2.55 22.97
CA ALA A 49 -1.46 -3.40 21.81
C ALA A 49 -1.01 -4.81 22.19
N LEU A 50 -0.39 -4.99 23.34
CA LEU A 50 0.16 -6.28 23.79
C LEU A 50 -0.76 -7.03 24.78
N ASP A 51 -1.84 -6.40 25.24
CA ASP A 51 -2.74 -6.96 26.24
C ASP A 51 -3.47 -8.24 25.78
N SER A 52 -3.71 -8.38 24.49
CA SER A 52 -4.32 -9.58 23.93
C SER A 52 -3.79 -9.94 22.55
N ALA A 53 -3.87 -11.22 22.21
CA ALA A 53 -3.53 -11.68 20.86
C ALA A 53 -4.35 -10.97 19.76
N GLN A 54 -5.58 -10.60 20.07
CA GLN A 54 -6.46 -9.86 19.15
C GLN A 54 -6.00 -8.41 18.96
N SER A 55 -5.54 -7.75 20.03
CA SER A 55 -5.00 -6.40 19.99
C SER A 55 -3.72 -6.33 19.14
N VAL A 56 -2.83 -7.31 19.27
CA VAL A 56 -1.62 -7.40 18.46
C VAL A 56 -1.95 -7.49 16.97
N VAL A 57 -2.84 -8.41 16.58
CA VAL A 57 -3.25 -8.56 15.17
C VAL A 57 -3.94 -7.29 14.66
N GLY A 58 -4.84 -6.72 15.44
CA GLY A 58 -5.51 -5.47 15.10
C GLY A 58 -4.53 -4.34 14.88
N THR A 59 -3.58 -4.15 15.79
CA THR A 59 -2.56 -3.10 15.70
C THR A 59 -1.68 -3.28 14.46
N VAL A 60 -1.18 -4.47 14.20
CA VAL A 60 -0.38 -4.76 13.00
C VAL A 60 -1.19 -4.52 11.72
N ALA A 61 -2.45 -4.91 11.68
CA ALA A 61 -3.32 -4.70 10.53
C ALA A 61 -3.56 -3.21 10.26
N TRP A 62 -3.84 -2.41 11.28
CA TRP A 62 -4.00 -0.97 11.17
C TRP A 62 -2.72 -0.25 10.72
N MET A 63 -1.59 -0.61 11.30
CA MET A 63 -0.29 -0.05 10.91
C MET A 63 0.01 -0.34 9.44
N ASN A 64 -0.21 -1.56 8.98
CA ASN A 64 -0.03 -1.93 7.58
C ASN A 64 -1.03 -1.21 6.67
N GLY A 65 -2.30 -1.14 7.05
CA GLY A 65 -3.33 -0.45 6.29
C GLY A 65 -3.03 1.04 6.11
N LEU A 66 -2.74 1.73 7.19
CA LEU A 66 -2.42 3.16 7.16
C LEU A 66 -1.13 3.44 6.38
N SER A 67 -0.08 2.67 6.62
CA SER A 67 1.19 2.80 5.88
C SER A 67 0.99 2.55 4.40
N SER A 68 0.21 1.55 4.02
CA SER A 68 -0.11 1.24 2.62
C SER A 68 -0.91 2.36 1.94
N PHE A 69 -1.89 2.93 2.64
CA PHE A 69 -2.67 4.06 2.13
C PHE A 69 -1.76 5.26 1.83
N VAL A 70 -0.98 5.69 2.81
CA VAL A 70 -0.12 6.87 2.69
C VAL A 70 1.01 6.63 1.69
N ALA A 71 1.66 5.46 1.73
CA ALA A 71 2.74 5.11 0.79
C ALA A 71 2.26 5.10 -0.66
N SER A 72 1.10 4.51 -0.92
CA SER A 72 0.52 4.46 -2.26
C SER A 72 0.18 5.86 -2.78
N LEU A 73 -0.42 6.70 -1.94
CA LEU A 73 -0.75 8.08 -2.30
C LEU A 73 0.52 8.89 -2.62
N LEU A 74 1.52 8.83 -1.74
CA LEU A 74 2.78 9.53 -1.93
C LEU A 74 3.54 9.02 -3.16
N ALA A 75 3.58 7.71 -3.39
CA ALA A 75 4.23 7.15 -4.56
C ALA A 75 3.61 7.67 -5.86
N MET A 76 2.28 7.73 -5.94
CA MET A 76 1.58 8.28 -7.09
C MET A 76 1.82 9.78 -7.28
N LEU A 77 1.89 10.55 -6.18
CA LEU A 77 2.21 11.98 -6.22
C LEU A 77 3.66 12.24 -6.65
N ILE A 78 4.61 11.45 -6.15
CA ILE A 78 6.04 11.63 -6.48
C ILE A 78 6.32 11.24 -7.93
N VAL A 79 5.83 10.09 -8.36
CA VAL A 79 6.13 9.56 -9.69
C VAL A 79 5.41 10.35 -10.77
N ARG A 80 4.22 10.93 -10.50
CA ARG A 80 3.41 11.77 -11.40
C ARG A 80 3.37 11.29 -12.86
N ARG A 81 3.79 10.08 -13.13
CA ARG A 81 3.75 9.53 -14.48
C ARG A 81 2.32 9.18 -14.82
N ARG A 82 1.94 9.49 -16.04
CA ARG A 82 0.62 9.30 -16.62
C ARG A 82 0.28 7.79 -16.76
N LEU A 83 0.02 7.14 -15.66
CA LEU A 83 -0.70 5.89 -15.71
C LEU A 83 -2.13 6.24 -16.14
N GLN A 84 -2.41 6.04 -17.41
CA GLN A 84 -3.66 6.49 -18.02
C GLN A 84 -4.87 5.65 -17.59
N SER A 85 -4.62 4.48 -17.01
CA SER A 85 -5.66 3.55 -16.58
C SER A 85 -5.77 3.50 -15.07
N VAL A 86 -6.98 3.66 -14.53
CA VAL A 86 -7.26 3.48 -13.09
C VAL A 86 -6.91 2.05 -12.66
N ALA A 87 -7.14 1.04 -13.50
CA ALA A 87 -6.78 -0.34 -13.22
C ALA A 87 -5.27 -0.50 -12.97
N MET A 88 -4.43 0.18 -13.76
CA MET A 88 -2.98 0.16 -13.56
C MET A 88 -2.54 0.88 -12.28
N LEU A 89 -3.20 1.98 -11.91
CA LEU A 89 -2.96 2.64 -10.62
C LEU A 89 -3.26 1.68 -9.47
N VAL A 90 -4.40 1.00 -9.52
CA VAL A 90 -4.81 0.01 -8.51
C VAL A 90 -3.79 -1.12 -8.40
N VAL A 91 -3.37 -1.72 -9.52
CA VAL A 91 -2.39 -2.81 -9.51
C VAL A 91 -1.05 -2.35 -8.94
N HIS A 92 -0.55 -1.18 -9.37
CA HIS A 92 0.74 -0.65 -8.92
C HIS A 92 0.76 -0.25 -7.44
N SER A 93 -0.38 0.03 -6.84
CA SER A 93 -0.49 0.29 -5.41
C SER A 93 -0.73 -1.00 -4.60
N ALA A 94 -1.54 -1.92 -5.12
CA ALA A 94 -1.89 -3.16 -4.43
C ALA A 94 -0.70 -4.13 -4.33
N VAL A 95 0.15 -4.23 -5.36
CA VAL A 95 1.30 -5.15 -5.36
C VAL A 95 2.32 -4.83 -4.26
N PRO A 96 2.82 -3.58 -4.09
CA PRO A 96 3.69 -3.24 -2.97
C PRO A 96 3.02 -3.47 -1.61
N ALA A 97 1.74 -3.11 -1.48
CA ALA A 97 1.00 -3.28 -0.25
C ALA A 97 0.90 -4.76 0.17
N ALA A 98 0.56 -5.64 -0.75
CA ALA A 98 0.50 -7.07 -0.51
C ALA A 98 1.88 -7.66 -0.19
N ALA A 99 2.91 -7.29 -0.96
CA ALA A 99 4.27 -7.80 -0.79
C ALA A 99 4.89 -7.41 0.56
N VAL A 100 4.79 -6.14 0.95
CA VAL A 100 5.33 -5.66 2.24
C VAL A 100 4.53 -6.25 3.40
N SER A 101 3.19 -6.33 3.28
CA SER A 101 2.36 -6.91 4.33
C SER A 101 2.59 -8.41 4.51
N ALA A 102 2.90 -9.14 3.43
CA ALA A 102 3.31 -10.54 3.51
C ALA A 102 4.63 -10.73 4.27
N GLY A 103 5.51 -9.71 4.29
CA GLY A 103 6.74 -9.72 5.09
C GLY A 103 6.51 -9.74 6.61
N ASN A 104 5.30 -9.39 7.08
CA ASN A 104 4.92 -9.47 8.51
C ASN A 104 4.42 -10.86 8.93
N ILE A 105 4.87 -11.90 8.23
CA ILE A 105 4.43 -13.30 8.48
C ILE A 105 4.75 -13.74 9.91
N VAL A 106 5.98 -13.50 10.37
CA VAL A 106 6.45 -14.01 11.66
C VAL A 106 5.63 -13.48 12.84
N PRO A 107 5.48 -12.18 13.05
CA PRO A 107 4.75 -11.68 14.21
C PRO A 107 3.26 -12.01 14.18
N THR A 108 2.64 -12.06 13.01
CA THR A 108 1.20 -12.34 12.89
C THR A 108 0.89 -13.84 12.93
N TYR A 109 1.76 -14.69 12.40
CA TYR A 109 1.58 -16.14 12.42
C TYR A 109 1.64 -16.71 13.83
N THR A 110 2.55 -16.23 14.67
CA THR A 110 2.68 -16.67 16.06
C THR A 110 1.43 -16.40 16.89
N VAL A 111 0.58 -15.48 16.47
CA VAL A 111 -0.63 -15.11 17.20
C VAL A 111 -1.86 -15.92 16.78
N ARG A 112 -2.18 -15.98 15.49
CA ARG A 112 -3.38 -16.64 14.97
C ARG A 112 -3.19 -17.40 13.66
N GLY A 113 -1.95 -17.66 13.26
CA GLY A 113 -1.63 -18.39 12.04
C GLY A 113 -2.06 -17.66 10.77
N TRP A 114 -2.42 -18.41 9.75
CA TRP A 114 -2.71 -17.91 8.41
C TRP A 114 -3.86 -16.90 8.32
N VAL A 115 -4.86 -17.02 9.20
CA VAL A 115 -6.01 -16.10 9.21
C VAL A 115 -5.55 -14.67 9.52
N SER A 116 -4.62 -14.51 10.45
CA SER A 116 -4.07 -13.19 10.81
C SER A 116 -3.24 -12.59 9.69
N ILE A 117 -2.46 -13.41 9.00
CA ILE A 117 -1.67 -12.97 7.83
C ILE A 117 -2.61 -12.46 6.71
N LEU A 118 -3.64 -13.25 6.40
CA LEU A 118 -4.61 -12.87 5.38
C LEU A 118 -5.33 -11.57 5.73
N ALA A 119 -5.73 -11.39 6.98
CA ALA A 119 -6.38 -10.15 7.44
C ALA A 119 -5.48 -8.92 7.24
N VAL A 120 -4.20 -9.00 7.58
CA VAL A 120 -3.22 -7.93 7.40
C VAL A 120 -3.03 -7.60 5.92
N ILE A 121 -2.85 -8.61 5.07
CA ILE A 121 -2.65 -8.44 3.62
C ILE A 121 -3.90 -7.83 2.98
N ILE A 122 -5.08 -8.33 3.30
CA ILE A 122 -6.35 -7.85 2.76
C ILE A 122 -6.56 -6.39 3.13
N LEU A 123 -6.38 -6.02 4.40
CA LEU A 123 -6.58 -4.65 4.85
C LEU A 123 -5.59 -3.68 4.19
N ALA A 124 -4.32 -4.05 4.10
CA ALA A 124 -3.31 -3.25 3.42
C ALA A 124 -3.61 -3.05 1.93
N THR A 125 -4.07 -4.12 1.27
CA THR A 125 -4.44 -4.08 -0.15
C THR A 125 -5.68 -3.20 -0.36
N ILE A 126 -6.72 -3.34 0.45
CA ILE A 126 -7.91 -2.49 0.38
C ILE A 126 -7.52 -1.02 0.59
N ALA A 127 -6.71 -0.73 1.60
CA ALA A 127 -6.26 0.63 1.89
C ALA A 127 -5.52 1.26 0.69
N SER A 128 -4.66 0.49 0.02
CA SER A 128 -3.92 0.95 -1.17
C SER A 128 -4.83 1.16 -2.38
N VAL A 129 -5.84 0.31 -2.56
CA VAL A 129 -6.87 0.48 -3.61
C VAL A 129 -7.67 1.75 -3.37
N VAL A 130 -8.12 1.99 -2.14
CA VAL A 130 -8.84 3.23 -1.76
C VAL A 130 -7.95 4.46 -2.03
N SER A 131 -6.67 4.40 -1.67
CA SER A 131 -5.70 5.46 -1.97
C SER A 131 -5.60 5.76 -3.47
N SER A 132 -5.58 4.72 -4.31
CA SER A 132 -5.54 4.86 -5.77
C SER A 132 -6.79 5.52 -6.32
N LEU A 133 -7.96 5.17 -5.78
CA LEU A 133 -9.23 5.79 -6.14
C LEU A 133 -9.29 7.27 -5.71
N VAL A 134 -8.83 7.57 -4.50
CA VAL A 134 -8.72 8.96 -4.00
C VAL A 134 -7.83 9.78 -4.92
N TYR A 135 -6.66 9.25 -5.28
CA TYR A 135 -5.77 9.92 -6.22
C TYR A 135 -6.42 10.15 -7.59
N ALA A 136 -7.07 9.12 -8.13
CA ALA A 136 -7.72 9.21 -9.44
C ALA A 136 -8.87 10.20 -9.48
N LEU A 137 -9.63 10.33 -8.39
CA LEU A 137 -10.82 11.18 -8.33
C LEU A 137 -10.52 12.64 -7.95
N LEU A 138 -9.55 12.87 -7.06
CA LEU A 138 -9.33 14.17 -6.44
C LEU A 138 -8.05 14.88 -6.90
N LEU A 139 -7.02 14.14 -7.33
CA LEU A 139 -5.68 14.67 -7.55
C LEU A 139 -5.18 14.51 -8.99
N ARG A 140 -5.90 13.79 -9.83
CA ARG A 140 -5.60 13.56 -11.24
C ARG A 140 -6.31 14.57 -12.13
#